data_fe96efd41b8ebad6920122c446161884
#
_entry.id   fe96efd41b8ebad6920122c446161884
#
_cell.length_a   1.000
_cell.length_b   1.000
_cell.length_c   1.000
_cell.angle_alpha   90.00
_cell.angle_beta   90.00
_cell.angle_gamma   90.00
#
_symmetry.space_group_name_H-M   'P 1'
#
loop_
_entity.id
_entity.type
_entity.pdbx_description
1 polymer ?
#
loop_
_entity_poly.entity_id
_entity_poly.type
_entity_poly.pdbx_seq_one_letter_code
_entity_poly.pdbx_strand_id
1 'polypeptide(L)'
;FIINKVKLNGLKVLDIGCGGGILSESMAELGAKVIGIDAGDSVIKIAKTHGKKTGNNVTYMNCTCEDILTKGMIHEFDVITCLEVLEHIPKPLEIISTSSKLVKKEGHIFFSTINRNPKSYIFAILGAEYILNLLPKGTHDYQKFIKPSELASWARSSNLNVEETIGMLYNPITDKYWLEKDTAVNYLMHTKPHN
;
A
#
# COMPACT_ATOMS: atom_id res chain seq x y z
N PHE A 1 -10.16 5.59 3.80
CA PHE A 1 -9.91 4.57 4.83
C PHE A 1 -8.89 5.06 5.85
N ILE A 2 -7.67 5.38 5.45
CA ILE A 2 -6.57 5.81 6.35
C ILE A 2 -7.00 6.95 7.26
N ILE A 3 -7.52 8.05 6.70
CA ILE A 3 -7.90 9.25 7.44
C ILE A 3 -9.05 9.03 8.45
N ASN A 4 -9.85 7.98 8.26
CA ASN A 4 -10.88 7.58 9.22
C ASN A 4 -10.32 6.85 10.45
N LYS A 5 -9.05 6.40 10.37
CA LYS A 5 -8.35 5.65 11.44
C LYS A 5 -7.34 6.50 12.17
N VAL A 6 -6.68 7.43 11.46
CA VAL A 6 -5.61 8.25 12.02
C VAL A 6 -5.56 9.63 11.36
N LYS A 7 -5.38 10.67 12.17
CA LYS A 7 -5.16 12.04 11.68
C LYS A 7 -3.68 12.20 11.32
N LEU A 8 -3.39 12.49 10.05
CA LEU A 8 -2.04 12.47 9.50
C LEU A 8 -1.19 13.69 9.85
N ASN A 9 -1.79 14.79 10.28
CA ASN A 9 -1.07 16.05 10.54
C ASN A 9 0.07 15.88 11.55
N GLY A 10 1.28 16.22 11.12
CA GLY A 10 2.52 16.12 11.91
C GLY A 10 3.13 14.72 12.01
N LEU A 11 2.43 13.67 11.56
CA LEU A 11 2.89 12.29 11.66
C LEU A 11 3.99 11.97 10.64
N LYS A 12 4.91 11.08 11.02
CA LYS A 12 5.94 10.52 10.14
C LYS A 12 5.39 9.30 9.41
N VAL A 13 5.31 9.36 8.11
CA VAL A 13 4.71 8.33 7.25
C VAL A 13 5.76 7.71 6.33
N LEU A 14 5.75 6.39 6.19
CA LEU A 14 6.49 5.66 5.17
C LEU A 14 5.50 5.09 4.15
N ASP A 15 5.67 5.46 2.88
CA ASP A 15 4.89 4.93 1.76
C ASP A 15 5.74 3.96 0.97
N ILE A 16 5.50 2.65 1.14
CA ILE A 16 6.25 1.56 0.52
C ILE A 16 5.63 1.24 -0.84
N GLY A 17 6.43 1.29 -1.91
CA GLY A 17 5.96 1.17 -3.27
C GLY A 17 5.20 2.42 -3.72
N CYS A 18 5.73 3.60 -3.41
CA CYS A 18 5.05 4.88 -3.65
C CYS A 18 4.80 5.20 -5.13
N GLY A 19 5.42 4.46 -6.06
CA GLY A 19 5.26 4.68 -7.49
C GLY A 19 5.54 6.13 -7.90
N GLY A 20 4.60 6.75 -8.62
CA GLY A 20 4.65 8.15 -9.05
C GLY A 20 4.36 9.18 -7.96
N GLY A 21 4.10 8.77 -6.71
CA GLY A 21 3.98 9.65 -5.54
C GLY A 21 2.58 10.18 -5.23
N ILE A 22 1.53 9.74 -5.94
CA ILE A 22 0.16 10.27 -5.78
C ILE A 22 -0.33 10.16 -4.33
N LEU A 23 -0.22 8.96 -3.71
CA LEU A 23 -0.63 8.75 -2.33
C LEU A 23 0.25 9.52 -1.36
N SER A 24 1.57 9.47 -1.56
CA SER A 24 2.54 10.19 -0.75
C SER A 24 2.24 11.69 -0.69
N GLU A 25 1.95 12.31 -1.82
CA GLU A 25 1.61 13.74 -1.91
C GLU A 25 0.28 14.04 -1.24
N SER A 26 -0.75 13.22 -1.47
CA SER A 26 -2.05 13.38 -0.80
C SER A 26 -1.92 13.30 0.73
N MET A 27 -1.05 12.42 1.26
CA MET A 27 -0.79 12.36 2.70
C MET A 27 0.00 13.59 3.19
N ALA A 28 0.93 14.10 2.39
CA ALA A 28 1.67 15.31 2.72
C ALA A 28 0.78 16.57 2.74
N GLU A 29 -0.20 16.68 1.82
CA GLU A 29 -1.22 17.72 1.81
C GLU A 29 -2.08 17.73 3.09
N LEU A 30 -2.25 16.56 3.72
CA LEU A 30 -2.91 16.41 5.01
C LEU A 30 -1.98 16.68 6.21
N GLY A 31 -0.78 17.22 5.95
CA GLY A 31 0.18 17.63 6.97
C GLY A 31 1.13 16.55 7.44
N ALA A 32 1.19 15.38 6.80
CA ALA A 32 2.14 14.32 7.14
C ALA A 32 3.56 14.67 6.67
N LYS A 33 4.57 14.12 7.39
CA LYS A 33 5.97 14.11 6.98
C LYS A 33 6.23 12.78 6.27
N VAL A 34 6.17 12.78 4.93
CA VAL A 34 6.15 11.54 4.14
C VAL A 34 7.53 11.22 3.58
N ILE A 35 7.93 9.95 3.73
CA ILE A 35 9.02 9.33 2.98
C ILE A 35 8.36 8.30 2.04
N GLY A 36 8.49 8.51 0.73
CA GLY A 36 8.05 7.57 -0.30
C GLY A 36 9.23 6.76 -0.81
N ILE A 37 9.12 5.45 -0.80
CA ILE A 37 10.15 4.54 -1.31
C ILE A 37 9.61 3.65 -2.42
N ASP A 38 10.44 3.38 -3.41
CA ASP A 38 10.16 2.43 -4.49
C ASP A 38 11.47 1.86 -5.05
N ALA A 39 11.47 0.60 -5.45
CA ALA A 39 12.64 -0.05 -6.05
C ALA A 39 12.88 0.40 -7.51
N GLY A 40 11.87 0.97 -8.17
CA GLY A 40 11.93 1.45 -9.55
C GLY A 40 12.53 2.85 -9.67
N ASP A 41 13.75 2.97 -10.18
CA ASP A 41 14.42 4.28 -10.36
C ASP A 41 13.61 5.25 -11.26
N SER A 42 12.98 4.74 -12.32
CA SER A 42 12.15 5.54 -13.24
C SER A 42 10.93 6.15 -12.58
N VAL A 43 10.21 5.40 -11.75
CA VAL A 43 9.02 5.89 -11.05
C VAL A 43 9.39 6.90 -9.96
N ILE A 44 10.50 6.70 -9.25
CA ILE A 44 11.03 7.67 -8.28
C ILE A 44 11.44 8.99 -8.96
N LYS A 45 11.99 8.96 -10.16
CA LYS A 45 12.27 10.18 -10.94
C LYS A 45 11.00 10.94 -11.29
N ILE A 46 9.94 10.22 -11.67
CA ILE A 46 8.61 10.79 -11.92
C ILE A 46 8.06 11.43 -10.65
N ALA A 47 8.05 10.71 -9.52
CA ALA A 47 7.59 11.21 -8.23
C ALA A 47 8.32 12.48 -7.79
N LYS A 48 9.65 12.49 -7.89
CA LYS A 48 10.47 13.69 -7.59
C LYS A 48 10.13 14.88 -8.49
N THR A 49 9.86 14.62 -9.77
CA THR A 49 9.52 15.68 -10.74
C THR A 49 8.14 16.27 -10.45
N HIS A 50 7.17 15.39 -10.13
CA HIS A 50 5.81 15.79 -9.79
C HIS A 50 5.78 16.56 -8.47
N GLY A 51 6.39 16.04 -7.41
CA GLY A 51 6.45 16.68 -6.10
C GLY A 51 7.10 18.09 -6.13
N LYS A 52 8.11 18.30 -6.99
CA LYS A 52 8.67 19.64 -7.22
C LYS A 52 7.66 20.64 -7.84
N LYS A 53 6.80 20.15 -8.74
CA LYS A 53 5.77 21.00 -9.39
C LYS A 53 4.63 21.36 -8.45
N THR A 54 4.22 20.42 -7.59
CA THR A 54 3.12 20.61 -6.62
C THR A 54 3.57 21.32 -5.36
N GLY A 55 4.89 21.43 -5.12
CA GLY A 55 5.45 22.06 -3.92
C GLY A 55 5.31 21.21 -2.66
N ASN A 56 4.93 19.94 -2.81
CA ASN A 56 4.75 19.01 -1.70
C ASN A 56 6.09 18.58 -1.11
N ASN A 57 6.19 18.60 0.23
CA ASN A 57 7.41 18.24 0.94
C ASN A 57 7.48 16.73 1.23
N VAL A 58 7.60 15.93 0.18
CA VAL A 58 7.79 14.48 0.26
C VAL A 58 9.25 14.13 -0.03
N THR A 59 9.84 13.29 0.79
CA THR A 59 11.18 12.74 0.54
C THR A 59 11.07 11.43 -0.24
N TYR A 60 11.47 11.42 -1.52
CA TYR A 60 11.46 10.22 -2.35
C TYR A 60 12.83 9.55 -2.42
N MET A 61 12.88 8.22 -2.16
CA MET A 61 14.10 7.43 -2.18
C MET A 61 13.94 6.19 -3.06
N ASN A 62 14.92 5.93 -3.92
CA ASN A 62 14.99 4.68 -4.66
C ASN A 62 15.69 3.64 -3.78
N CYS A 63 14.90 2.87 -3.04
CA CYS A 63 15.37 1.84 -2.12
C CYS A 63 14.21 0.91 -1.71
N THR A 64 14.53 -0.21 -1.07
CA THR A 64 13.57 -1.13 -0.46
C THR A 64 13.26 -0.78 1.00
N CYS A 65 12.26 -1.42 1.60
CA CYS A 65 11.97 -1.22 3.03
C CYS A 65 13.07 -1.85 3.91
N GLU A 66 13.75 -2.87 3.44
CA GLU A 66 14.92 -3.47 4.10
C GLU A 66 16.08 -2.49 4.18
N ASP A 67 16.30 -1.68 3.12
CA ASP A 67 17.31 -0.62 3.13
C ASP A 67 17.01 0.46 4.18
N ILE A 68 15.73 0.78 4.39
CA ILE A 68 15.28 1.70 5.45
C ILE A 68 15.59 1.11 6.83
N LEU A 69 15.34 -0.19 7.03
CA LEU A 69 15.65 -0.89 8.27
C LEU A 69 17.16 -0.90 8.54
N THR A 70 18.00 -1.16 7.53
CA THR A 70 19.46 -1.16 7.67
C THR A 70 20.05 0.21 8.00
N LYS A 71 19.34 1.30 7.66
CA LYS A 71 19.67 2.67 8.08
C LYS A 71 19.32 2.97 9.54
N GLY A 72 18.82 1.98 10.28
CA GLY A 72 18.52 2.11 11.70
C GLY A 72 17.19 2.80 12.02
N MET A 73 16.29 2.96 11.06
CA MET A 73 14.98 3.60 11.28
C MET A 73 13.97 2.65 11.94
N ILE A 74 14.37 2.02 13.06
CA ILE A 74 13.53 1.07 13.80
C ILE A 74 12.49 1.84 14.64
N HIS A 75 11.22 1.44 14.55
CA HIS A 75 10.11 2.06 15.31
C HIS A 75 10.01 3.59 15.13
N GLU A 76 10.24 4.07 13.93
CA GLU A 76 10.28 5.50 13.64
C GLU A 76 9.00 6.06 13.00
N PHE A 77 8.19 5.22 12.36
CA PHE A 77 7.05 5.67 11.59
C PHE A 77 5.75 5.55 12.39
N ASP A 78 4.95 6.61 12.39
CA ASP A 78 3.62 6.62 12.98
C ASP A 78 2.63 5.87 12.09
N VAL A 79 2.82 5.96 10.77
CA VAL A 79 1.99 5.28 9.76
C VAL A 79 2.90 4.68 8.68
N ILE A 80 2.56 3.47 8.26
CA ILE A 80 3.15 2.83 7.07
C ILE A 80 2.02 2.48 6.10
N THR A 81 2.19 2.80 4.83
CA THR A 81 1.34 2.37 3.73
C THR A 81 2.11 1.46 2.79
N CYS A 82 1.47 0.39 2.34
CA CYS A 82 1.98 -0.54 1.33
C CYS A 82 0.78 -1.02 0.52
N LEU A 83 0.40 -0.18 -0.48
CA LEU A 83 -0.84 -0.36 -1.23
C LEU A 83 -0.55 -0.81 -2.65
N GLU A 84 -1.21 -1.92 -3.08
CA GLU A 84 -1.07 -2.52 -4.42
C GLU A 84 0.40 -2.87 -4.78
N VAL A 85 1.15 -3.41 -3.81
CA VAL A 85 2.58 -3.75 -3.96
C VAL A 85 2.81 -5.24 -3.75
N LEU A 86 2.13 -5.84 -2.76
CA LEU A 86 2.44 -7.18 -2.27
C LEU A 86 2.32 -8.27 -3.35
N GLU A 87 1.38 -8.14 -4.29
CA GLU A 87 1.18 -9.05 -5.42
C GLU A 87 2.30 -8.98 -6.46
N HIS A 88 3.12 -7.94 -6.44
CA HIS A 88 4.26 -7.76 -7.34
C HIS A 88 5.58 -8.26 -6.74
N ILE A 89 5.58 -8.60 -5.45
CA ILE A 89 6.78 -8.97 -4.70
C ILE A 89 6.91 -10.49 -4.61
N PRO A 90 8.11 -11.06 -4.86
CA PRO A 90 8.33 -12.50 -4.73
C PRO A 90 8.11 -13.04 -3.31
N LYS A 91 8.37 -12.22 -2.29
CA LYS A 91 8.30 -12.59 -0.88
C LYS A 91 7.56 -11.54 -0.05
N PRO A 92 6.24 -11.44 -0.15
CA PRO A 92 5.47 -10.39 0.53
C PRO A 92 5.58 -10.45 2.06
N LEU A 93 5.79 -11.62 2.65
CA LEU A 93 6.01 -11.77 4.10
C LEU A 93 7.23 -10.99 4.61
N GLU A 94 8.30 -10.87 3.82
CA GLU A 94 9.50 -10.11 4.21
C GLU A 94 9.18 -8.62 4.37
N ILE A 95 8.38 -8.04 3.45
CA ILE A 95 7.91 -6.64 3.55
C ILE A 95 7.03 -6.44 4.77
N ILE A 96 6.10 -7.35 5.05
CA ILE A 96 5.21 -7.27 6.20
C ILE A 96 6.02 -7.32 7.51
N SER A 97 6.96 -8.26 7.60
CA SER A 97 7.86 -8.40 8.76
C SER A 97 8.77 -7.18 8.92
N THR A 98 9.27 -6.60 7.83
CA THR A 98 10.09 -5.38 7.90
C THR A 98 9.24 -4.19 8.33
N SER A 99 8.03 -4.04 7.80
CA SER A 99 7.09 -2.99 8.19
C SER A 99 6.79 -3.02 9.69
N SER A 100 6.63 -4.21 10.29
CA SER A 100 6.38 -4.34 11.73
C SER A 100 7.55 -3.84 12.60
N LYS A 101 8.78 -3.88 12.10
CA LYS A 101 9.99 -3.37 12.79
C LYS A 101 10.17 -1.87 12.60
N LEU A 102 9.65 -1.30 11.50
CA LEU A 102 9.77 0.12 11.17
C LEU A 102 8.70 0.97 11.86
N VAL A 103 7.51 0.42 12.08
CA VAL A 103 6.38 1.12 12.70
C VAL A 103 6.60 1.30 14.20
N LYS A 104 6.14 2.43 14.76
CA LYS A 104 6.09 2.66 16.22
C LYS A 104 5.12 1.70 16.90
N LYS A 105 5.27 1.47 18.22
CA LYS A 105 4.37 0.60 19.00
C LYS A 105 2.89 0.95 18.85
N GLU A 106 2.54 2.23 18.88
CA GLU A 106 1.17 2.72 18.71
C GLU A 106 0.85 3.09 17.25
N GLY A 107 1.72 2.73 16.30
CA GLY A 107 1.59 3.11 14.90
C GLY A 107 0.60 2.24 14.15
N HIS A 108 0.35 2.61 12.91
CA HIS A 108 -0.63 2.00 12.02
C HIS A 108 0.05 1.51 10.75
N ILE A 109 -0.32 0.33 10.27
CA ILE A 109 0.10 -0.13 8.95
C ILE A 109 -1.14 -0.43 8.12
N PHE A 110 -1.13 0.04 6.88
CA PHE A 110 -2.19 -0.19 5.91
C PHE A 110 -1.63 -0.94 4.72
N PHE A 111 -2.21 -2.10 4.45
CA PHE A 111 -1.92 -2.90 3.25
C PHE A 111 -3.12 -2.87 2.31
N SER A 112 -2.89 -2.94 1.00
CA SER A 112 -3.92 -3.31 0.03
C SER A 112 -3.36 -4.26 -1.01
N THR A 113 -4.24 -5.09 -1.57
CA THR A 113 -3.93 -5.98 -2.67
C THR A 113 -5.20 -6.58 -3.27
N ILE A 114 -5.05 -7.34 -4.35
CA ILE A 114 -6.14 -8.04 -5.04
C ILE A 114 -6.36 -9.42 -4.40
N ASN A 115 -7.62 -9.75 -4.12
CA ASN A 115 -7.99 -11.03 -3.53
C ASN A 115 -7.88 -12.17 -4.56
N ARG A 116 -7.34 -13.32 -4.19
CA ARG A 116 -7.25 -14.51 -5.04
C ARG A 116 -8.54 -15.32 -5.02
N ASN A 117 -9.47 -15.01 -5.92
CA ASN A 117 -10.70 -15.77 -6.16
C ASN A 117 -11.21 -15.60 -7.60
N PRO A 118 -12.19 -16.41 -8.05
CA PRO A 118 -12.70 -16.30 -9.42
C PRO A 118 -13.30 -14.95 -9.78
N LYS A 119 -13.93 -14.26 -8.81
CA LYS A 119 -14.53 -12.93 -9.05
C LYS A 119 -13.46 -11.89 -9.37
N SER A 120 -12.37 -11.85 -8.60
CA SER A 120 -11.25 -10.94 -8.84
C SER A 120 -10.54 -11.24 -10.16
N TYR A 121 -10.43 -12.52 -10.54
CA TYR A 121 -9.88 -12.90 -11.84
C TYR A 121 -10.67 -12.28 -12.99
N ILE A 122 -12.01 -12.38 -12.93
CA ILE A 122 -12.87 -11.80 -13.95
C ILE A 122 -12.76 -10.28 -14.00
N PHE A 123 -12.79 -9.61 -12.85
CA PHE A 123 -12.79 -8.16 -12.80
C PHE A 123 -11.41 -7.55 -13.05
N ALA A 124 -10.35 -8.05 -12.42
CA ALA A 124 -9.01 -7.48 -12.51
C ALA A 124 -8.32 -7.85 -13.83
N ILE A 125 -8.42 -9.11 -14.27
CA ILE A 125 -7.72 -9.59 -15.48
C ILE A 125 -8.60 -9.43 -16.70
N LEU A 126 -9.75 -10.12 -16.76
CA LEU A 126 -10.59 -10.07 -17.96
C LEU A 126 -11.22 -8.69 -18.15
N GLY A 127 -11.71 -8.06 -17.07
CA GLY A 127 -12.36 -6.76 -17.16
C GLY A 127 -11.38 -5.63 -17.46
N ALA A 128 -10.40 -5.42 -16.57
CA ALA A 128 -9.49 -4.28 -16.68
C ALA A 128 -8.46 -4.39 -17.81
N GLU A 129 -7.91 -5.60 -18.04
CA GLU A 129 -6.84 -5.77 -19.03
C GLU A 129 -7.35 -6.06 -20.43
N TYR A 130 -8.40 -6.89 -20.58
CA TYR A 130 -8.85 -7.38 -21.89
C TYR A 130 -10.08 -6.68 -22.45
N ILE A 131 -11.07 -6.34 -21.62
CA ILE A 131 -12.33 -5.73 -22.08
C ILE A 131 -12.22 -4.21 -22.11
N LEU A 132 -11.80 -3.60 -21.00
CA LEU A 132 -11.76 -2.14 -20.85
C LEU A 132 -10.43 -1.52 -21.27
N ASN A 133 -9.38 -2.32 -21.48
CA ASN A 133 -8.02 -1.85 -21.80
C ASN A 133 -7.51 -0.75 -20.84
N LEU A 134 -7.94 -0.77 -19.59
CA LEU A 134 -7.52 0.20 -18.58
C LEU A 134 -6.08 -0.04 -18.13
N LEU A 135 -5.60 -1.28 -18.27
CA LEU A 135 -4.25 -1.70 -17.91
C LEU A 135 -3.61 -2.49 -19.05
N PRO A 136 -2.28 -2.48 -19.20
CA PRO A 136 -1.58 -3.35 -20.15
C PRO A 136 -1.86 -4.83 -19.87
N LYS A 137 -1.97 -5.64 -20.93
CA LYS A 137 -2.16 -7.10 -20.81
C LYS A 137 -1.00 -7.73 -20.07
N GLY A 138 -1.31 -8.62 -19.12
CA GLY A 138 -0.30 -9.31 -18.32
C GLY A 138 0.19 -8.48 -17.11
N THR A 139 -0.48 -7.38 -16.78
CA THR A 139 -0.16 -6.60 -15.57
C THR A 139 -0.35 -7.42 -14.30
N HIS A 140 -1.35 -8.32 -14.28
CA HIS A 140 -1.67 -9.13 -13.10
C HIS A 140 -1.48 -10.62 -13.37
N ASP A 141 -0.79 -11.28 -12.46
CA ASP A 141 -0.68 -12.73 -12.37
C ASP A 141 -1.58 -13.24 -11.24
N TYR A 142 -2.64 -13.97 -11.60
CA TYR A 142 -3.61 -14.48 -10.62
C TYR A 142 -2.97 -15.31 -9.49
N GLN A 143 -1.87 -16.01 -9.77
CA GLN A 143 -1.18 -16.83 -8.76
C GLN A 143 -0.54 -15.97 -7.65
N LYS A 144 -0.26 -14.69 -7.95
CA LYS A 144 0.32 -13.72 -7.00
C LYS A 144 -0.73 -12.96 -6.20
N PHE A 145 -2.01 -13.08 -6.54
CA PHE A 145 -3.09 -12.50 -5.74
C PHE A 145 -3.11 -13.12 -4.34
N ILE A 146 -3.48 -12.34 -3.34
CA ILE A 146 -3.34 -12.69 -1.94
C ILE A 146 -4.72 -12.73 -1.29
N LYS A 147 -5.09 -13.86 -0.67
CA LYS A 147 -6.35 -13.93 0.07
C LYS A 147 -6.27 -13.10 1.36
N PRO A 148 -7.38 -12.47 1.80
CA PRO A 148 -7.41 -11.77 3.10
C PRO A 148 -6.92 -12.62 4.27
N SER A 149 -7.24 -13.93 4.27
CA SER A 149 -6.79 -14.87 5.30
C SER A 149 -5.29 -15.12 5.29
N GLU A 150 -4.65 -15.11 4.12
CA GLU A 150 -3.20 -15.27 3.97
C GLU A 150 -2.48 -14.03 4.50
N LEU A 151 -2.92 -12.82 4.05
CA LEU A 151 -2.35 -11.57 4.53
C LEU A 151 -2.53 -11.42 6.05
N ALA A 152 -3.70 -11.76 6.57
CA ALA A 152 -3.96 -11.74 8.01
C ALA A 152 -3.08 -12.74 8.79
N SER A 153 -2.78 -13.90 8.20
CA SER A 153 -1.86 -14.88 8.80
C SER A 153 -0.42 -14.34 8.83
N TRP A 154 0.04 -13.75 7.73
CA TRP A 154 1.37 -13.12 7.65
C TRP A 154 1.52 -11.92 8.58
N ALA A 155 0.48 -11.10 8.71
CA ALA A 155 0.48 -9.99 9.67
C ALA A 155 0.66 -10.51 11.09
N ARG A 156 -0.15 -11.49 11.52
CA ARG A 156 -0.04 -12.10 12.86
C ARG A 156 1.33 -12.75 13.12
N SER A 157 1.89 -13.47 12.13
CA SER A 157 3.24 -14.06 12.25
C SER A 157 4.34 -13.01 12.34
N SER A 158 4.05 -11.76 11.98
CA SER A 158 4.94 -10.60 12.05
C SER A 158 4.64 -9.69 13.26
N ASN A 159 3.97 -10.21 14.31
CA ASN A 159 3.56 -9.45 15.50
C ASN A 159 2.66 -8.24 15.21
N LEU A 160 1.75 -8.39 14.26
CA LEU A 160 0.73 -7.39 13.92
C LEU A 160 -0.67 -7.94 14.21
N ASN A 161 -1.50 -7.14 14.87
CA ASN A 161 -2.94 -7.38 15.02
C ASN A 161 -3.68 -6.82 13.81
N VAL A 162 -4.61 -7.59 13.28
CA VAL A 162 -5.54 -7.12 12.23
C VAL A 162 -6.71 -6.41 12.90
N GLU A 163 -6.82 -5.11 12.69
CA GLU A 163 -7.88 -4.26 13.25
C GLU A 163 -9.13 -4.27 12.38
N GLU A 164 -8.93 -4.20 11.06
CA GLU A 164 -10.03 -4.17 10.09
C GLU A 164 -9.57 -4.63 8.72
N THR A 165 -10.46 -5.32 8.01
CA THR A 165 -10.32 -5.61 6.58
C THR A 165 -11.60 -5.15 5.87
N ILE A 166 -11.46 -4.35 4.82
CA ILE A 166 -12.57 -3.76 4.08
C ILE A 166 -12.30 -3.85 2.57
N GLY A 167 -13.33 -4.09 1.78
CA GLY A 167 -13.24 -4.08 0.34
C GLY A 167 -13.18 -2.66 -0.22
N MET A 168 -12.51 -2.51 -1.34
CA MET A 168 -12.49 -1.30 -2.16
C MET A 168 -13.00 -1.64 -3.54
N LEU A 169 -14.07 -1.00 -3.95
CA LEU A 169 -14.67 -1.18 -5.27
C LEU A 169 -14.52 0.09 -6.12
N TYR A 170 -14.45 -0.14 -7.41
CA TYR A 170 -14.37 0.90 -8.43
C TYR A 170 -15.43 0.67 -9.50
N ASN A 171 -16.15 1.71 -9.88
CA ASN A 171 -17.07 1.70 -11.02
C ASN A 171 -16.44 2.47 -12.20
N PRO A 172 -16.04 1.79 -13.28
CA PRO A 172 -15.36 2.43 -14.40
C PRO A 172 -16.28 3.34 -15.24
N ILE A 173 -17.61 3.19 -15.11
CA ILE A 173 -18.56 4.04 -15.84
C ILE A 173 -18.73 5.41 -15.17
N THR A 174 -18.73 5.42 -13.82
CA THR A 174 -18.96 6.64 -13.04
C THR A 174 -17.67 7.22 -12.45
N ASP A 175 -16.54 6.54 -12.65
CA ASP A 175 -15.22 6.87 -12.08
C ASP A 175 -15.25 7.07 -10.55
N LYS A 176 -16.04 6.23 -9.86
CA LYS A 176 -16.22 6.34 -8.41
C LYS A 176 -15.64 5.13 -7.68
N TYR A 177 -14.98 5.43 -6.58
CA TYR A 177 -14.51 4.44 -5.62
C TYR A 177 -15.36 4.48 -4.35
N TRP A 178 -15.59 3.32 -3.75
CA TRP A 178 -16.23 3.24 -2.42
C TRP A 178 -15.69 2.06 -1.63
N LEU A 179 -15.88 2.14 -0.32
CA LEU A 179 -15.51 1.08 0.62
C LEU A 179 -16.76 0.30 1.00
N GLU A 180 -16.62 -1.02 1.08
CA GLU A 180 -17.70 -1.90 1.54
C GLU A 180 -17.16 -3.17 2.22
N LYS A 181 -18.05 -3.95 2.85
CA LYS A 181 -17.64 -5.18 3.54
C LYS A 181 -17.20 -6.33 2.61
N ASP A 182 -17.63 -6.29 1.34
CA ASP A 182 -17.24 -7.31 0.36
C ASP A 182 -15.77 -7.14 -0.07
N THR A 183 -14.90 -8.04 0.38
CA THR A 183 -13.47 -8.08 0.06
C THR A 183 -13.17 -8.94 -1.17
N ALA A 184 -14.16 -9.21 -2.01
CA ALA A 184 -14.03 -10.21 -3.08
C ALA A 184 -13.09 -9.78 -4.22
N VAL A 185 -12.86 -8.49 -4.46
CA VAL A 185 -11.96 -8.03 -5.56
C VAL A 185 -10.70 -7.43 -4.96
N ASN A 186 -10.73 -6.15 -4.63
CA ASN A 186 -9.64 -5.47 -3.91
C ASN A 186 -10.02 -5.29 -2.45
N TYR A 187 -9.03 -5.31 -1.58
CA TYR A 187 -9.26 -5.04 -0.17
C TYR A 187 -8.11 -4.25 0.47
N LEU A 188 -8.47 -3.53 1.53
CA LEU A 188 -7.53 -2.86 2.41
C LEU A 188 -7.54 -3.56 3.77
N MET A 189 -6.39 -3.70 4.36
CA MET A 189 -6.20 -4.26 5.70
C MET A 189 -5.47 -3.26 6.58
N HIS A 190 -6.08 -2.88 7.69
CA HIS A 190 -5.47 -2.07 8.74
C HIS A 190 -4.92 -2.98 9.83
N THR A 191 -3.67 -2.76 10.19
CA THR A 191 -2.99 -3.51 11.25
C THR A 191 -2.29 -2.57 12.21
N LYS A 192 -2.03 -3.07 13.42
CA LYS A 192 -1.22 -2.42 14.46
C LYS A 192 -0.23 -3.41 15.07
N PRO A 193 0.90 -2.96 15.63
CA PRO A 193 1.76 -3.84 16.41
C PRO A 193 0.99 -4.53 17.54
N HIS A 194 1.35 -5.78 17.79
CA HIS A 194 0.85 -6.49 18.96
C HIS A 194 1.59 -5.96 20.20
N ASN A 195 0.82 -5.45 21.18
CA ASN A 195 1.35 -4.94 22.45
C ASN A 195 1.71 -6.07 23.39
#